data_86b583a4824ae10707f6022736bbadbb
#
_entry.id   86b583a4824ae10707f6022736bbadbb
#
_cell.length_a   1.000
_cell.length_b   1.000
_cell.length_c   1.000
_cell.angle_alpha   90.00
_cell.angle_beta   90.00
_cell.angle_gamma   90.00
#
_symmetry.space_group_name_H-M   'P 1'
#
loop_
_entity.id
_entity.type
_entity.pdbx_description
1 polymer ?
#
loop_
_entity_poly.entity_id
_entity_poly.type
_entity_poly.pdbx_seq_one_letter_code
_entity_poly.pdbx_strand_id
1 'polypeptide(L)'
;TKKYFLLVLSIVLFSCSENDDIPNQQSNLQSGVVISFDDDYVDEWFEVNNVLEPYDWKATFFVTKFNQLSTAKIQKLKDLKIDGHEIGGHGLNHLNAPNFISANGTAEYLNQEIIPMETLMNNNDLSTTSFAYPYGARNTTTDNLLLNRFEIVRGTTYGNANPASQNCYYNNNNLVFGLGIDKNYSHFSISYFLSLLEYAKNNNKIVIFYAHKPVPTFQNNYETEYQTLIQICNYVKNNNMKFYKISELFNLQNSI
;
A
#
# COMPACT_ATOMS: atom_id res chain seq x y z
N THR A 1 -47.09 -14.88 -79.55
CA THR A 1 -47.08 -14.00 -78.36
C THR A 1 -46.52 -14.71 -77.15
N LYS A 2 -45.23 -14.44 -76.78
CA LYS A 2 -44.59 -14.98 -75.58
C LYS A 2 -44.81 -14.03 -74.43
N LYS A 3 -45.47 -14.46 -73.41
CA LYS A 3 -45.60 -13.73 -72.11
C LYS A 3 -44.38 -13.97 -71.32
N TYR A 4 -43.61 -12.95 -70.97
CA TYR A 4 -42.53 -12.98 -69.95
C TYR A 4 -43.14 -12.69 -68.58
N PHE A 5 -42.93 -13.62 -67.66
CA PHE A 5 -43.33 -13.50 -66.26
C PHE A 5 -42.13 -12.89 -65.50
N LEU A 6 -42.26 -11.68 -65.01
CA LEU A 6 -41.20 -11.00 -64.24
C LEU A 6 -41.37 -11.39 -62.77
N LEU A 7 -40.41 -12.16 -62.28
CA LEU A 7 -40.38 -12.56 -60.89
C LEU A 7 -39.62 -11.45 -60.09
N VAL A 8 -40.36 -10.71 -59.27
CA VAL A 8 -39.75 -9.70 -58.37
C VAL A 8 -39.34 -10.41 -57.07
N LEU A 9 -38.02 -10.53 -56.88
CA LEU A 9 -37.43 -11.10 -55.68
C LEU A 9 -37.27 -9.98 -54.64
N SER A 10 -38.12 -9.96 -53.62
CA SER A 10 -38.02 -9.01 -52.50
C SER A 10 -36.94 -9.52 -51.51
N ILE A 11 -35.79 -8.86 -51.48
CA ILE A 11 -34.76 -9.09 -50.47
C ILE A 11 -35.14 -8.33 -49.21
N VAL A 12 -35.56 -9.05 -48.17
CA VAL A 12 -35.78 -8.52 -46.83
C VAL A 12 -34.42 -8.52 -46.11
N LEU A 13 -33.82 -7.35 -46.00
CA LEU A 13 -32.61 -7.17 -45.14
C LEU A 13 -33.06 -7.15 -43.69
N PHE A 14 -32.81 -8.24 -42.98
CA PHE A 14 -32.83 -8.24 -41.51
C PHE A 14 -31.54 -7.54 -41.02
N SER A 15 -31.68 -6.31 -40.57
CA SER A 15 -30.65 -5.63 -39.78
C SER A 15 -30.74 -6.19 -38.35
N CYS A 16 -29.88 -7.16 -38.00
CA CYS A 16 -29.58 -7.43 -36.63
C CYS A 16 -28.75 -6.25 -36.11
N SER A 17 -29.29 -5.44 -35.22
CA SER A 17 -28.52 -4.59 -34.35
C SER A 17 -27.99 -5.54 -33.25
N GLU A 18 -26.75 -5.99 -33.38
CA GLU A 18 -25.99 -6.51 -32.24
C GLU A 18 -25.79 -5.33 -31.30
N ASN A 19 -26.54 -5.31 -30.20
CA ASN A 19 -26.12 -4.58 -29.02
C ASN A 19 -24.88 -5.32 -28.52
N ASP A 20 -23.71 -4.82 -28.86
CA ASP A 20 -22.49 -5.12 -28.15
C ASP A 20 -22.68 -4.60 -26.72
N ASP A 21 -23.28 -5.43 -25.87
CA ASP A 21 -23.12 -5.34 -24.42
C ASP A 21 -21.62 -5.54 -24.16
N ILE A 22 -20.88 -4.42 -24.14
CA ILE A 22 -19.52 -4.40 -23.59
C ILE A 22 -19.69 -4.95 -22.17
N PRO A 23 -19.15 -6.15 -21.84
CA PRO A 23 -19.24 -6.65 -20.50
C PRO A 23 -18.58 -5.57 -19.63
N ASN A 24 -19.35 -5.00 -18.73
CA ASN A 24 -18.83 -4.13 -17.68
C ASN A 24 -17.81 -4.97 -16.91
N GLN A 25 -16.55 -4.88 -17.31
CA GLN A 25 -15.43 -5.57 -16.70
C GLN A 25 -15.20 -4.87 -15.36
N GLN A 26 -16.13 -5.14 -14.44
CA GLN A 26 -15.99 -4.78 -13.04
C GLN A 26 -14.72 -5.51 -12.59
N SER A 27 -13.64 -4.75 -12.46
CA SER A 27 -12.37 -5.26 -11.96
C SER A 27 -12.68 -6.03 -10.68
N ASN A 28 -12.45 -7.35 -10.69
CA ASN A 28 -12.65 -8.21 -9.52
C ASN A 28 -11.56 -7.93 -8.48
N LEU A 29 -11.47 -6.66 -8.04
CA LEU A 29 -10.60 -6.28 -6.96
C LEU A 29 -11.06 -6.99 -5.69
N GLN A 30 -10.27 -7.94 -5.22
CA GLN A 30 -10.54 -8.59 -3.95
C GLN A 30 -10.32 -7.58 -2.82
N SER A 31 -11.32 -7.43 -1.95
CA SER A 31 -11.17 -6.58 -0.76
C SER A 31 -10.00 -7.04 0.11
N GLY A 32 -9.32 -6.08 0.73
CA GLY A 32 -8.13 -6.42 1.49
C GLY A 32 -7.59 -5.32 2.38
N VAL A 33 -6.41 -5.58 2.90
CA VAL A 33 -5.67 -4.66 3.74
C VAL A 33 -4.21 -4.61 3.31
N VAL A 34 -3.62 -3.42 3.37
CA VAL A 34 -2.18 -3.23 3.47
C VAL A 34 -1.86 -2.90 4.92
N ILE A 35 -0.90 -3.60 5.51
CA ILE A 35 -0.28 -3.24 6.78
C ILE A 35 1.16 -2.86 6.46
N SER A 36 1.57 -1.65 6.85
CA SER A 36 2.97 -1.21 6.69
C SER A 36 3.55 -0.77 8.03
N PHE A 37 4.87 -0.83 8.14
CA PHE A 37 5.61 -0.39 9.31
C PHE A 37 6.71 0.57 8.88
N ASP A 38 6.93 1.61 9.68
CA ASP A 38 7.90 2.67 9.38
C ASP A 38 9.06 2.63 10.37
N ASP A 39 10.18 3.26 10.02
CA ASP A 39 11.40 3.49 10.77
C ASP A 39 12.45 2.37 10.71
N ASP A 40 13.04 1.96 11.85
CA ASP A 40 14.17 1.05 11.96
C ASP A 40 14.00 -0.02 13.06
N TYR A 41 12.74 -0.33 13.40
CA TYR A 41 12.37 -1.31 14.43
C TYR A 41 12.44 -2.76 13.92
N VAL A 42 13.54 -3.09 13.23
CA VAL A 42 13.71 -4.38 12.51
C VAL A 42 13.60 -5.59 13.43
N ASP A 43 14.10 -5.49 14.67
CA ASP A 43 14.04 -6.60 15.62
C ASP A 43 12.60 -6.90 16.01
N GLU A 44 11.81 -5.87 16.32
CA GLU A 44 10.41 -5.98 16.71
C GLU A 44 9.53 -6.42 15.51
N TRP A 45 9.85 -5.98 14.29
CA TRP A 45 9.17 -6.46 13.07
C TRP A 45 9.39 -7.95 12.85
N PHE A 46 10.63 -8.42 13.07
CA PHE A 46 10.96 -9.83 12.95
C PHE A 46 10.28 -10.68 14.03
N GLU A 47 10.18 -10.16 15.26
CA GLU A 47 9.48 -10.85 16.36
C GLU A 47 7.98 -10.96 16.10
N VAL A 48 7.32 -9.87 15.67
CA VAL A 48 5.88 -9.90 15.40
C VAL A 48 5.54 -10.77 14.19
N ASN A 49 6.46 -10.92 13.23
CA ASN A 49 6.27 -11.84 12.10
C ASN A 49 5.99 -13.27 12.59
N ASN A 50 6.75 -13.76 13.59
CA ASN A 50 6.52 -15.08 14.18
C ASN A 50 5.14 -15.18 14.88
N VAL A 51 4.68 -14.09 15.52
CA VAL A 51 3.38 -14.04 16.20
C VAL A 51 2.22 -14.09 15.20
N LEU A 52 2.39 -13.47 14.01
CA LEU A 52 1.36 -13.34 12.99
C LEU A 52 1.43 -14.42 11.88
N GLU A 53 2.43 -15.28 11.89
CA GLU A 53 2.57 -16.39 10.94
C GLU A 53 1.28 -17.21 10.75
N PRO A 54 0.50 -17.55 11.82
CA PRO A 54 -0.71 -18.35 11.67
C PRO A 54 -1.80 -17.70 10.78
N TYR A 55 -1.67 -16.42 10.47
CA TYR A 55 -2.62 -15.67 9.63
C TYR A 55 -2.25 -15.64 8.15
N ASP A 56 -1.08 -16.16 7.77
CA ASP A 56 -0.50 -16.00 6.41
C ASP A 56 -0.48 -14.54 5.97
N TRP A 57 -0.16 -13.67 6.92
CA TRP A 57 -0.15 -12.23 6.73
C TRP A 57 1.00 -11.76 5.85
N LYS A 58 0.82 -10.64 5.18
CA LYS A 58 1.87 -9.95 4.44
C LYS A 58 1.86 -8.46 4.80
N ALA A 59 3.04 -7.86 4.82
CA ALA A 59 3.25 -6.46 5.18
C ALA A 59 4.32 -5.81 4.31
N THR A 60 4.41 -4.48 4.38
CA THR A 60 5.51 -3.68 3.83
C THR A 60 6.25 -3.02 4.98
N PHE A 61 7.58 -3.21 5.06
CA PHE A 61 8.45 -2.59 6.05
C PHE A 61 9.25 -1.47 5.39
N PHE A 62 8.93 -0.21 5.71
CA PHE A 62 9.58 0.97 5.18
C PHE A 62 10.77 1.35 6.06
N VAL A 63 11.98 1.07 5.59
CA VAL A 63 13.22 1.16 6.38
C VAL A 63 13.91 2.49 6.17
N THR A 64 14.21 3.18 7.28
CA THR A 64 15.10 4.34 7.33
C THR A 64 16.45 3.98 7.97
N LYS A 65 17.41 4.90 7.93
CA LYS A 65 18.75 4.76 8.57
C LYS A 65 19.45 3.46 8.22
N PHE A 66 19.30 3.00 6.99
CA PHE A 66 19.83 1.73 6.53
C PHE A 66 21.35 1.61 6.75
N ASN A 67 22.10 2.73 6.67
CA ASN A 67 23.52 2.82 6.95
C ASN A 67 23.92 2.59 8.42
N GLN A 68 22.95 2.57 9.33
CA GLN A 68 23.16 2.34 10.77
C GLN A 68 22.74 0.94 11.21
N LEU A 69 22.13 0.17 10.31
CA LEU A 69 21.70 -1.20 10.62
C LEU A 69 22.90 -2.13 10.74
N SER A 70 22.87 -2.97 11.76
CA SER A 70 23.84 -4.07 11.88
C SER A 70 23.60 -5.15 10.81
N THR A 71 24.63 -5.93 10.50
CA THR A 71 24.50 -7.08 9.59
C THR A 71 23.38 -8.04 10.03
N ALA A 72 23.18 -8.23 11.33
CA ALA A 72 22.09 -9.07 11.87
C ALA A 72 20.71 -8.50 11.54
N LYS A 73 20.50 -7.18 11.65
CA LYS A 73 19.25 -6.53 11.25
C LYS A 73 19.02 -6.61 9.73
N ILE A 74 20.06 -6.41 8.93
CA ILE A 74 19.97 -6.57 7.46
C ILE A 74 19.58 -8.02 7.11
N GLN A 75 20.13 -9.01 7.82
CA GLN A 75 19.72 -10.40 7.58
C GLN A 75 18.24 -10.63 7.94
N LYS A 76 17.73 -10.09 9.07
CA LYS A 76 16.31 -10.16 9.42
C LYS A 76 15.40 -9.53 8.35
N LEU A 77 15.80 -8.42 7.72
CA LEU A 77 15.06 -7.84 6.59
C LEU A 77 15.04 -8.78 5.38
N LYS A 78 16.16 -9.47 5.10
CA LYS A 78 16.20 -10.48 4.02
C LYS A 78 15.28 -11.67 4.34
N ASP A 79 15.27 -12.12 5.58
CA ASP A 79 14.41 -13.21 6.03
C ASP A 79 12.91 -12.82 5.91
N LEU A 80 12.53 -11.61 6.35
CA LEU A 80 11.19 -11.07 6.13
C LEU A 80 10.79 -11.01 4.65
N LYS A 81 11.74 -10.65 3.77
CA LYS A 81 11.52 -10.68 2.31
C LYS A 81 11.31 -12.11 1.79
N ILE A 82 12.06 -13.09 2.29
CA ILE A 82 11.90 -14.52 1.96
C ILE A 82 10.53 -15.01 2.42
N ASP A 83 10.03 -14.57 3.56
CA ASP A 83 8.68 -14.87 4.07
C ASP A 83 7.56 -14.19 3.25
N GLY A 84 7.92 -13.45 2.21
CA GLY A 84 6.99 -12.85 1.24
C GLY A 84 6.55 -11.43 1.58
N HIS A 85 7.13 -10.80 2.61
CA HIS A 85 6.93 -9.38 2.89
C HIS A 85 7.67 -8.48 1.89
N GLU A 86 7.34 -7.20 1.88
CA GLU A 86 8.03 -6.19 1.10
C GLU A 86 8.93 -5.35 2.02
N ILE A 87 10.12 -5.00 1.52
CA ILE A 87 11.00 -4.02 2.16
C ILE A 87 11.00 -2.77 1.29
N GLY A 88 10.45 -1.67 1.83
CA GLY A 88 10.31 -0.38 1.17
C GLY A 88 11.33 0.65 1.66
N GLY A 89 11.44 1.77 0.94
CA GLY A 89 12.32 2.87 1.33
C GLY A 89 11.63 3.90 2.23
N HIS A 90 12.36 4.42 3.25
CA HIS A 90 11.87 5.46 4.16
C HIS A 90 12.91 6.58 4.38
N GLY A 91 13.75 6.83 3.36
CA GLY A 91 14.85 7.77 3.45
C GLY A 91 16.07 7.24 4.21
N LEU A 92 17.25 7.80 3.92
CA LEU A 92 18.48 7.38 4.62
C LEU A 92 18.59 8.01 6.02
N ASN A 93 18.23 9.30 6.13
CA ASN A 93 18.41 10.09 7.34
C ASN A 93 17.08 10.48 8.00
N HIS A 94 15.95 9.99 7.48
CA HIS A 94 14.61 10.30 7.94
C HIS A 94 14.29 11.80 7.86
N LEU A 95 14.63 12.45 6.73
CA LEU A 95 14.44 13.89 6.54
C LEU A 95 12.99 14.24 6.22
N ASN A 96 12.52 15.38 6.76
CA ASN A 96 11.29 16.01 6.32
C ASN A 96 11.50 16.60 4.92
N ALA A 97 10.98 15.92 3.89
CA ALA A 97 11.25 16.23 2.50
C ALA A 97 10.90 17.68 2.09
N PRO A 98 9.70 18.23 2.38
CA PRO A 98 9.38 19.64 2.07
C PRO A 98 10.34 20.64 2.70
N ASN A 99 10.66 20.46 3.98
CA ASN A 99 11.54 21.37 4.71
C ASN A 99 12.96 21.32 4.17
N PHE A 100 13.48 20.14 3.94
CA PHE A 100 14.84 19.97 3.41
C PHE A 100 14.96 20.53 2.00
N ILE A 101 14.01 20.21 1.10
CA ILE A 101 14.01 20.70 -0.29
C ILE A 101 13.88 22.22 -0.34
N SER A 102 13.07 22.83 0.53
CA SER A 102 12.93 24.28 0.62
C SER A 102 14.25 24.97 0.97
N ALA A 103 15.08 24.35 1.78
CA ALA A 103 16.36 24.90 2.21
C ALA A 103 17.53 24.57 1.27
N ASN A 104 17.53 23.37 0.64
CA ASN A 104 18.72 22.82 -0.03
C ASN A 104 18.47 22.44 -1.51
N GLY A 105 17.22 22.41 -1.94
CA GLY A 105 16.82 21.99 -3.28
C GLY A 105 16.61 20.48 -3.47
N THR A 106 15.95 20.13 -4.58
CA THR A 106 15.56 18.74 -4.91
C THR A 106 16.76 17.85 -5.19
N ALA A 107 17.79 18.39 -5.86
CA ALA A 107 18.99 17.63 -6.19
C ALA A 107 19.73 17.18 -4.91
N GLU A 108 19.83 18.05 -3.91
CA GLU A 108 20.50 17.75 -2.66
C GLU A 108 19.70 16.73 -1.83
N TYR A 109 18.37 16.82 -1.85
CA TYR A 109 17.52 15.80 -1.22
C TYR A 109 17.73 14.42 -1.84
N LEU A 110 17.78 14.32 -3.17
CA LEU A 110 18.09 13.06 -3.85
C LEU A 110 19.48 12.54 -3.47
N ASN A 111 20.50 13.41 -3.45
CA ASN A 111 21.87 13.04 -3.17
C ASN A 111 22.12 12.60 -1.73
N GLN A 112 21.41 13.18 -0.77
CA GLN A 112 21.63 12.88 0.65
C GLN A 112 20.65 11.84 1.22
N GLU A 113 19.45 11.73 0.68
CA GLU A 113 18.37 10.95 1.29
C GLU A 113 17.98 9.73 0.46
N ILE A 114 17.84 9.89 -0.85
CA ILE A 114 17.20 8.86 -1.68
C ILE A 114 18.25 7.96 -2.35
N ILE A 115 19.18 8.52 -3.14
CA ILE A 115 20.17 7.75 -3.90
C ILE A 115 21.05 6.88 -2.98
N PRO A 116 21.57 7.39 -1.85
CA PRO A 116 22.37 6.55 -0.96
C PRO A 116 21.54 5.43 -0.29
N MET A 117 20.27 5.70 0.07
CA MET A 117 19.37 4.68 0.59
C MET A 117 19.18 3.55 -0.42
N GLU A 118 18.78 3.88 -1.67
CA GLU A 118 18.61 2.88 -2.73
C GLU A 118 19.90 2.10 -3.01
N THR A 119 21.03 2.77 -3.03
CA THR A 119 22.34 2.14 -3.25
C THR A 119 22.64 1.09 -2.18
N LEU A 120 22.43 1.44 -0.91
CA LEU A 120 22.65 0.52 0.21
C LEU A 120 21.67 -0.64 0.20
N MET A 121 20.39 -0.39 -0.07
CA MET A 121 19.37 -1.43 -0.19
C MET A 121 19.69 -2.38 -1.36
N ASN A 122 20.04 -1.85 -2.53
CA ASN A 122 20.42 -2.64 -3.71
C ASN A 122 21.64 -3.53 -3.45
N ASN A 123 22.69 -2.98 -2.81
CA ASN A 123 23.90 -3.74 -2.45
C ASN A 123 23.64 -4.88 -1.46
N ASN A 124 22.46 -4.90 -0.84
CA ASN A 124 22.03 -5.93 0.10
C ASN A 124 20.85 -6.78 -0.43
N ASP A 125 20.58 -6.79 -1.73
CA ASP A 125 19.49 -7.55 -2.37
C ASP A 125 18.08 -7.15 -1.86
N LEU A 126 17.93 -5.92 -1.37
CA LEU A 126 16.69 -5.34 -0.84
C LEU A 126 16.19 -4.16 -1.70
N SER A 127 16.43 -4.20 -3.02
CA SER A 127 15.89 -3.19 -3.94
C SER A 127 14.39 -2.99 -3.77
N THR A 128 13.96 -1.72 -3.84
CA THR A 128 12.57 -1.33 -3.62
C THR A 128 12.03 -0.47 -4.76
N THR A 129 10.74 -0.58 -5.04
CA THR A 129 9.97 0.29 -5.94
C THR A 129 8.93 1.13 -5.19
N SER A 130 8.89 1.02 -3.86
CA SER A 130 7.97 1.74 -3.00
C SER A 130 8.68 2.64 -1.99
N PHE A 131 8.06 3.77 -1.66
CA PHE A 131 8.60 4.72 -0.69
C PHE A 131 7.49 5.24 0.24
N ALA A 132 7.81 5.41 1.53
CA ALA A 132 6.96 6.13 2.48
C ALA A 132 7.65 7.43 2.92
N TYR A 133 6.88 8.51 3.02
CA TYR A 133 7.39 9.80 3.47
C TYR A 133 7.67 9.80 4.99
N PRO A 134 8.91 10.10 5.43
CA PRO A 134 9.17 10.42 6.83
C PRO A 134 8.19 11.49 7.34
N TYR A 135 7.62 11.26 8.54
CA TYR A 135 6.58 12.12 9.15
C TYR A 135 5.28 12.24 8.33
N GLY A 136 5.11 11.50 7.25
CA GLY A 136 4.06 11.75 6.25
C GLY A 136 4.20 13.10 5.53
N ALA A 137 5.35 13.78 5.69
CA ALA A 137 5.57 15.16 5.23
C ALA A 137 5.82 15.20 3.71
N ARG A 138 4.88 15.80 2.99
CA ARG A 138 4.89 15.88 1.53
C ARG A 138 4.24 17.16 0.99
N ASN A 139 4.57 17.49 -0.25
CA ASN A 139 3.89 18.50 -1.06
C ASN A 139 3.99 18.13 -2.54
N THR A 140 3.40 18.90 -3.44
CA THR A 140 3.40 18.62 -4.88
C THR A 140 4.81 18.49 -5.48
N THR A 141 5.78 19.27 -5.00
CA THR A 141 7.17 19.17 -5.47
C THR A 141 7.79 17.84 -5.09
N THR A 142 7.61 17.41 -3.84
CA THR A 142 8.13 16.11 -3.37
C THR A 142 7.42 14.95 -4.04
N ASP A 143 6.11 15.05 -4.28
CA ASP A 143 5.34 14.00 -4.97
C ASP A 143 5.82 13.82 -6.40
N ASN A 144 5.94 14.89 -7.17
CA ASN A 144 6.45 14.82 -8.53
C ASN A 144 7.88 14.25 -8.59
N LEU A 145 8.72 14.62 -7.62
CA LEU A 145 10.09 14.12 -7.54
C LEU A 145 10.13 12.61 -7.29
N LEU A 146 9.37 12.12 -6.31
CA LEU A 146 9.47 10.72 -5.87
C LEU A 146 8.62 9.77 -6.72
N LEU A 147 7.48 10.22 -7.28
CA LEU A 147 6.70 9.42 -8.23
C LEU A 147 7.39 9.22 -9.59
N ASN A 148 8.38 10.04 -9.94
CA ASN A 148 9.25 9.79 -11.09
C ASN A 148 10.33 8.73 -10.79
N ARG A 149 10.45 8.27 -9.55
CA ARG A 149 11.51 7.36 -9.11
C ARG A 149 10.97 6.06 -8.51
N PHE A 150 9.85 6.13 -7.81
CA PHE A 150 9.17 4.98 -7.22
C PHE A 150 7.83 4.74 -7.92
N GLU A 151 7.47 3.49 -8.07
CA GLU A 151 6.20 3.08 -8.66
C GLU A 151 5.01 3.51 -7.80
N ILE A 152 5.20 3.51 -6.47
CA ILE A 152 4.17 3.89 -5.51
C ILE A 152 4.79 4.60 -4.30
N VAL A 153 4.11 5.65 -3.83
CA VAL A 153 4.56 6.47 -2.71
C VAL A 153 3.43 6.59 -1.68
N ARG A 154 3.74 6.40 -0.40
CA ARG A 154 2.77 6.45 0.69
C ARG A 154 2.99 7.70 1.57
N GLY A 155 1.93 8.53 1.65
CA GLY A 155 1.74 9.55 2.68
C GLY A 155 0.88 9.02 3.83
N THR A 156 0.52 9.91 4.77
CA THR A 156 -0.34 9.59 5.91
C THR A 156 -1.66 10.35 5.86
N THR A 157 -2.69 9.80 6.50
CA THR A 157 -3.97 10.46 6.73
C THR A 157 -4.42 10.30 8.17
N TYR A 158 -5.33 11.16 8.61
CA TYR A 158 -5.91 11.09 9.94
C TYR A 158 -7.28 10.41 9.91
N GLY A 159 -7.61 9.74 11.01
CA GLY A 159 -8.91 9.12 11.19
C GLY A 159 -10.02 10.15 11.39
N ASN A 160 -11.20 9.85 10.90
CA ASN A 160 -12.45 10.56 11.20
C ASN A 160 -13.56 9.54 11.55
N ALA A 161 -14.71 10.03 12.03
CA ALA A 161 -15.75 9.16 12.53
C ALA A 161 -16.48 8.33 11.47
N ASN A 162 -16.40 8.72 10.18
CA ASN A 162 -17.12 8.04 9.09
C ASN A 162 -16.17 7.18 8.26
N PRO A 163 -16.26 5.83 8.32
CA PRO A 163 -15.46 4.94 7.50
C PRO A 163 -15.55 5.23 6.00
N ALA A 164 -16.71 5.61 5.48
CA ALA A 164 -16.89 5.84 4.04
C ALA A 164 -16.12 7.06 3.51
N SER A 165 -15.74 8.00 4.35
CA SER A 165 -15.04 9.24 3.97
C SER A 165 -13.54 9.24 4.26
N GLN A 166 -12.97 8.06 4.56
CA GLN A 166 -11.53 7.94 4.81
C GLN A 166 -10.69 7.96 3.54
N ASN A 167 -9.55 8.63 3.62
CA ASN A 167 -8.56 8.66 2.52
C ASN A 167 -7.59 7.47 2.55
N CYS A 168 -7.75 6.53 3.48
CA CYS A 168 -6.88 5.36 3.62
C CYS A 168 -7.28 4.17 2.73
N TYR A 169 -8.22 4.36 1.81
CA TYR A 169 -8.53 3.33 0.82
C TYR A 169 -7.76 3.56 -0.46
N TYR A 170 -7.25 2.46 -1.03
CA TYR A 170 -6.67 2.49 -2.35
C TYR A 170 -7.69 2.95 -3.40
N ASN A 171 -7.29 3.91 -4.24
CA ASN A 171 -8.14 4.60 -5.20
C ASN A 171 -7.53 4.66 -6.62
N ASN A 172 -6.75 3.64 -6.98
CA ASN A 172 -6.07 3.54 -8.27
C ASN A 172 -5.06 4.68 -8.56
N ASN A 173 -4.40 5.20 -7.51
CA ASN A 173 -3.34 6.18 -7.63
C ASN A 173 -2.00 5.62 -7.12
N ASN A 174 -0.90 6.14 -7.66
CA ASN A 174 0.45 5.81 -7.20
C ASN A 174 0.83 6.56 -5.90
N LEU A 175 0.11 7.62 -5.56
CA LEU A 175 0.19 8.28 -4.28
C LEU A 175 -0.96 7.77 -3.40
N VAL A 176 -0.61 6.99 -2.39
CA VAL A 176 -1.57 6.39 -1.46
C VAL A 176 -1.41 6.93 -0.04
N PHE A 177 -2.42 6.74 0.80
CA PHE A 177 -2.41 7.27 2.16
C PHE A 177 -2.71 6.16 3.18
N GLY A 178 -1.83 6.02 4.17
CA GLY A 178 -2.04 5.11 5.29
C GLY A 178 -2.65 5.80 6.50
N LEU A 179 -3.52 5.09 7.22
CA LEU A 179 -4.05 5.49 8.53
C LEU A 179 -3.20 4.84 9.63
N GLY A 180 -2.70 5.66 10.58
CA GLY A 180 -1.89 5.16 11.70
C GLY A 180 -2.70 4.33 12.68
N ILE A 181 -2.12 3.21 13.12
CA ILE A 181 -2.74 2.30 14.10
C ILE A 181 -1.94 2.17 15.40
N ASP A 182 -0.95 3.03 15.63
CA ASP A 182 -0.26 3.10 16.93
C ASP A 182 -1.18 3.64 18.02
N LYS A 183 -0.98 3.19 19.23
CA LYS A 183 -1.89 3.42 20.35
C LYS A 183 -1.96 4.88 20.80
N ASN A 184 -0.95 5.68 20.49
CA ASN A 184 -0.92 7.12 20.83
C ASN A 184 -1.75 8.01 19.90
N TYR A 185 -2.24 7.52 18.77
CA TYR A 185 -3.07 8.34 17.88
C TYR A 185 -4.45 8.64 18.51
N SER A 186 -4.92 9.86 18.39
CA SER A 186 -6.20 10.30 18.96
C SER A 186 -7.41 9.53 18.42
N HIS A 187 -7.31 8.97 17.23
CA HIS A 187 -8.35 8.15 16.59
C HIS A 187 -8.18 6.66 16.89
N PHE A 188 -7.22 6.27 17.75
CA PHE A 188 -6.98 4.86 18.06
C PHE A 188 -8.24 4.21 18.64
N SER A 189 -8.74 3.23 17.94
CA SER A 189 -9.82 2.35 18.41
C SER A 189 -9.85 1.10 17.56
N ILE A 190 -9.75 -0.06 18.20
CA ILE A 190 -9.82 -1.33 17.48
C ILE A 190 -11.17 -1.50 16.77
N SER A 191 -12.26 -1.11 17.43
CA SER A 191 -13.59 -1.16 16.79
C SER A 191 -13.69 -0.26 15.56
N TYR A 192 -13.00 0.89 15.58
CA TYR A 192 -12.91 1.77 14.43
C TYR A 192 -12.11 1.12 13.29
N PHE A 193 -10.96 0.53 13.56
CA PHE A 193 -10.16 -0.18 12.54
C PHE A 193 -10.93 -1.34 11.91
N LEU A 194 -11.65 -2.10 12.72
CA LEU A 194 -12.52 -3.17 12.23
C LEU A 194 -13.67 -2.63 11.36
N SER A 195 -14.25 -1.47 11.70
CA SER A 195 -15.27 -0.83 10.86
C SER A 195 -14.74 -0.37 9.50
N LEU A 196 -13.45 0.04 9.42
CA LEU A 196 -12.79 0.35 8.16
C LEU A 196 -12.59 -0.91 7.30
N LEU A 197 -12.20 -2.02 7.91
CA LEU A 197 -12.10 -3.32 7.24
C LEU A 197 -13.46 -3.81 6.74
N GLU A 198 -14.51 -3.66 7.55
CA GLU A 198 -15.88 -4.00 7.17
C GLU A 198 -16.34 -3.17 5.97
N TYR A 199 -16.10 -1.87 5.99
CA TYR A 199 -16.39 -1.00 4.85
C TYR A 199 -15.60 -1.41 3.60
N ALA A 200 -14.32 -1.71 3.75
CA ALA A 200 -13.48 -2.19 2.65
C ALA A 200 -14.02 -3.49 2.05
N LYS A 201 -14.38 -4.46 2.89
CA LYS A 201 -14.98 -5.73 2.48
C LYS A 201 -16.28 -5.53 1.69
N ASN A 202 -17.19 -4.71 2.21
CA ASN A 202 -18.52 -4.50 1.64
C ASN A 202 -18.50 -3.67 0.34
N ASN A 203 -17.40 -2.98 0.06
CA ASN A 203 -17.26 -2.09 -1.10
C ASN A 203 -16.10 -2.48 -2.04
N ASN A 204 -15.56 -3.70 -1.93
CA ASN A 204 -14.42 -4.20 -2.71
C ASN A 204 -13.24 -3.21 -2.72
N LYS A 205 -12.84 -2.72 -1.54
CA LYS A 205 -11.73 -1.78 -1.35
C LYS A 205 -10.55 -2.44 -0.63
N ILE A 206 -9.41 -1.80 -0.72
CA ILE A 206 -8.21 -2.13 0.05
C ILE A 206 -7.98 -0.97 1.02
N VAL A 207 -8.00 -1.25 2.33
CA VAL A 207 -7.64 -0.26 3.35
C VAL A 207 -6.14 -0.32 3.62
N ILE A 208 -5.51 0.84 3.85
CA ILE A 208 -4.08 0.96 4.08
C ILE A 208 -3.86 1.46 5.51
N PHE A 209 -3.22 0.62 6.33
CA PHE A 209 -2.76 0.94 7.67
C PHE A 209 -1.25 1.10 7.72
N TYR A 210 -0.77 1.97 8.63
CA TYR A 210 0.64 2.01 8.98
C TYR A 210 0.82 2.04 10.50
N ALA A 211 1.94 1.50 10.95
CA ALA A 211 2.39 1.43 12.34
C ALA A 211 3.90 1.69 12.38
N HIS A 212 4.48 1.68 13.58
CA HIS A 212 5.93 1.79 13.72
C HIS A 212 6.49 0.58 14.46
N LYS A 213 6.43 0.56 15.79
CA LYS A 213 7.02 -0.45 16.65
C LYS A 213 5.97 -1.43 17.17
N PRO A 214 5.91 -2.67 16.70
CA PRO A 214 5.04 -3.68 17.29
C PRO A 214 5.60 -4.15 18.64
N VAL A 215 4.74 -4.22 19.66
CA VAL A 215 5.11 -4.60 21.03
C VAL A 215 4.06 -5.52 21.65
N PRO A 216 4.46 -6.39 22.61
CA PRO A 216 3.49 -7.19 23.36
C PRO A 216 2.52 -6.32 24.18
N THR A 217 3.02 -5.24 24.78
CA THR A 217 2.27 -4.30 25.62
C THR A 217 2.79 -2.88 25.41
N PHE A 218 1.89 -1.97 25.16
CA PHE A 218 2.16 -0.54 24.93
C PHE A 218 2.81 0.13 26.13
N GLN A 219 3.88 0.89 25.88
CA GLN A 219 4.62 1.66 26.90
C GLN A 219 4.98 3.07 26.40
N ASN A 220 5.23 3.24 25.11
CA ASN A 220 5.73 4.49 24.54
C ASN A 220 4.92 4.89 23.29
N ASN A 221 5.05 6.16 22.87
CA ASN A 221 4.48 6.62 21.62
C ASN A 221 5.02 5.84 20.41
N TYR A 222 4.21 5.75 19.36
CA TYR A 222 4.53 5.02 18.13
C TYR A 222 4.72 3.51 18.34
N GLU A 223 4.03 2.96 19.34
CA GLU A 223 3.94 1.52 19.57
C GLU A 223 2.55 0.99 19.20
N THR A 224 2.52 -0.16 18.55
CA THR A 224 1.31 -0.93 18.23
C THR A 224 1.32 -2.24 18.97
N GLU A 225 0.34 -2.50 19.83
CA GLU A 225 0.25 -3.78 20.55
C GLU A 225 -0.01 -4.93 19.58
N TYR A 226 0.64 -6.08 19.81
CA TYR A 226 0.38 -7.33 19.08
C TYR A 226 -1.11 -7.67 19.01
N GLN A 227 -1.85 -7.39 20.09
CA GLN A 227 -3.29 -7.64 20.14
C GLN A 227 -4.07 -6.85 19.11
N THR A 228 -3.67 -5.62 18.79
CA THR A 228 -4.27 -4.82 17.70
C THR A 228 -4.07 -5.49 16.35
N LEU A 229 -2.83 -5.93 16.07
CA LEU A 229 -2.49 -6.61 14.82
C LEU A 229 -3.21 -7.97 14.71
N ILE A 230 -3.27 -8.74 15.80
CA ILE A 230 -3.99 -10.00 15.86
C ILE A 230 -5.47 -9.83 15.53
N GLN A 231 -6.14 -8.80 16.06
CA GLN A 231 -7.55 -8.56 15.76
C GLN A 231 -7.78 -8.16 14.30
N ILE A 232 -6.90 -7.32 13.71
CA ILE A 232 -6.92 -6.99 12.30
C ILE A 232 -6.72 -8.25 11.45
N CYS A 233 -5.69 -9.05 11.72
CA CYS A 233 -5.40 -10.28 10.98
C CYS A 233 -6.52 -11.33 11.10
N ASN A 234 -7.10 -11.49 12.29
CA ASN A 234 -8.26 -12.35 12.49
C ASN A 234 -9.46 -11.91 11.63
N TYR A 235 -9.75 -10.59 11.60
CA TYR A 235 -10.83 -10.08 10.78
C TYR A 235 -10.61 -10.37 9.30
N VAL A 236 -9.39 -10.08 8.80
CA VAL A 236 -9.00 -10.30 7.40
C VAL A 236 -9.16 -11.78 7.02
N LYS A 237 -8.61 -12.70 7.83
CA LYS A 237 -8.68 -14.15 7.58
C LYS A 237 -10.11 -14.67 7.62
N ASN A 238 -10.89 -14.31 8.65
CA ASN A 238 -12.26 -14.80 8.83
C ASN A 238 -13.26 -14.26 7.80
N ASN A 239 -12.90 -13.20 7.09
CA ASN A 239 -13.72 -12.58 6.05
C ASN A 239 -13.20 -12.80 4.63
N ASN A 240 -12.23 -13.71 4.42
CA ASN A 240 -11.61 -14.01 3.13
C ASN A 240 -11.08 -12.76 2.41
N MET A 241 -10.59 -11.79 3.17
CA MET A 241 -9.91 -10.62 2.62
C MET A 241 -8.44 -10.95 2.36
N LYS A 242 -7.79 -10.20 1.46
CA LYS A 242 -6.38 -10.40 1.10
C LYS A 242 -5.47 -9.43 1.87
N PHE A 243 -4.29 -9.91 2.27
CA PHE A 243 -3.17 -9.05 2.64
C PHE A 243 -2.42 -8.62 1.37
N TYR A 244 -2.30 -7.32 1.15
CA TYR A 244 -1.54 -6.74 0.05
C TYR A 244 -0.26 -6.09 0.58
N LYS A 245 0.76 -6.08 -0.25
CA LYS A 245 1.93 -5.22 -0.08
C LYS A 245 1.72 -3.91 -0.83
N ILE A 246 2.44 -2.86 -0.47
CA ILE A 246 2.29 -1.55 -1.14
C ILE A 246 2.60 -1.65 -2.63
N SER A 247 3.68 -2.35 -3.02
CA SER A 247 4.05 -2.50 -4.43
C SER A 247 3.00 -3.27 -5.26
N GLU A 248 2.23 -4.19 -4.65
CA GLU A 248 1.17 -4.90 -5.36
C GLU A 248 0.04 -3.97 -5.83
N LEU A 249 -0.18 -2.84 -5.15
CA LEU A 249 -1.21 -1.86 -5.54
C LEU A 249 -0.91 -1.23 -6.90
N PHE A 250 0.38 -1.01 -7.23
CA PHE A 250 0.78 -0.50 -8.54
C PHE A 250 0.39 -1.46 -9.67
N ASN A 251 0.54 -2.76 -9.46
CA ASN A 251 0.19 -3.78 -10.44
C ASN A 251 -1.32 -3.89 -10.68
N LEU A 252 -2.15 -3.54 -9.68
CA LEU A 252 -3.60 -3.53 -9.83
C LEU A 252 -4.09 -2.45 -10.80
N GLN A 253 -3.39 -1.32 -10.94
CA GLN A 253 -3.72 -0.28 -11.92
C GLN A 253 -3.51 -0.73 -13.36
N ASN A 254 -2.48 -1.55 -13.59
CA ASN A 254 -2.08 -2.00 -14.92
C ASN A 254 -2.87 -3.23 -15.39
N SER A 255 -3.78 -3.74 -14.55
CA SER A 255 -4.59 -4.93 -14.81
C SER A 255 -6.03 -4.60 -15.22
N ILE A 256 -6.36 -3.31 -15.35
CA ILE A 256 -7.64 -2.75 -15.80
C ILE A 256 -7.44 -2.14 -17.18
#